data_c9933f7ef691d7ec8d05fc794f471ea8
#
_entry.id   c9933f7ef691d7ec8d05fc794f471ea8
#
_cell.length_a   1.000
_cell.length_b   1.000
_cell.length_c   1.000
_cell.angle_alpha   90.00
_cell.angle_beta   90.00
_cell.angle_gamma   90.00
#
_symmetry.space_group_name_H-M   'P 1'
#
loop_
_entity.id
_entity.type
_entity.pdbx_description
1 polymer ?
#
loop_
_entity_poly.entity_id
_entity_poly.type
_entity_poly.pdbx_seq_one_letter_code
_entity_poly.pdbx_strand_id
1 'polypeptide(L)'
;MVDDEPTIRTAVVRYLRRRGWDAEEAEDGRVALGKLRRCGLHGYQIVVSDLRMPNCSGVELHDWLAEHRPDLFEALIITTGDLASPAWSNFITRTPRPLIEKPFDLAVLAQLIEAVARGR
;
A
#
# COMPACT_ATOMS: atom_id res chain seq x y z
N MET A 1 0.25 5.54 3.47
CA MET A 1 -0.51 4.37 4.00
C MET A 1 -1.98 4.51 3.64
N VAL A 2 -2.50 3.59 2.89
CA VAL A 2 -3.90 3.58 2.44
C VAL A 2 -4.63 2.44 3.15
N ASP A 3 -5.55 2.78 4.05
CA ASP A 3 -6.29 1.81 4.83
C ASP A 3 -7.53 2.49 5.42
N ASP A 4 -8.69 1.84 5.35
CA ASP A 4 -9.93 2.38 5.89
C ASP A 4 -10.06 2.19 7.42
N GLU A 5 -9.19 1.42 8.04
CA GLU A 5 -9.16 1.22 9.48
C GLU A 5 -8.26 2.26 10.15
N PRO A 6 -8.83 3.29 10.83
CA PRO A 6 -8.01 4.37 11.39
C PRO A 6 -6.97 3.89 12.41
N THR A 7 -7.30 2.87 13.20
CA THR A 7 -6.38 2.34 14.22
C THR A 7 -5.09 1.81 13.59
N ILE A 8 -5.22 1.00 12.54
CA ILE A 8 -4.07 0.42 11.84
C ILE A 8 -3.32 1.53 11.10
N ARG A 9 -4.03 2.35 10.35
CA ARG A 9 -3.44 3.43 9.56
C ARG A 9 -2.62 4.38 10.43
N THR A 10 -3.18 4.82 11.55
CA THR A 10 -2.51 5.74 12.46
C THR A 10 -1.28 5.08 13.10
N ALA A 11 -1.38 3.82 13.51
CA ALA A 11 -0.26 3.10 14.11
C ALA A 11 0.91 2.97 13.15
N VAL A 12 0.64 2.61 11.90
CA VAL A 12 1.66 2.46 10.86
C VAL A 12 2.35 3.79 10.58
N VAL A 13 1.56 4.85 10.39
CA VAL A 13 2.11 6.18 10.07
C VAL A 13 2.98 6.70 11.22
N ARG A 14 2.54 6.56 12.46
CA ARG A 14 3.34 6.97 13.63
C ARG A 14 4.65 6.21 13.71
N TYR A 15 4.60 4.91 13.51
CA TYR A 15 5.79 4.07 13.54
C TYR A 15 6.80 4.49 12.49
N LEU A 16 6.34 4.71 11.26
CA LEU A 16 7.20 5.10 10.15
C LEU A 16 7.79 6.50 10.36
N ARG A 17 7.02 7.44 10.86
CA ARG A 17 7.51 8.79 11.16
C ARG A 17 8.62 8.76 12.20
N ARG A 18 8.50 7.91 13.21
CA ARG A 18 9.57 7.73 14.23
C ARG A 18 10.84 7.17 13.62
N ARG A 19 10.75 6.48 12.51
CA ARG A 19 11.90 5.91 11.81
C ARG A 19 12.43 6.83 10.70
N GLY A 20 11.93 8.05 10.64
CA GLY A 20 12.44 9.06 9.71
C GLY A 20 11.69 9.19 8.41
N TRP A 21 10.61 8.43 8.20
CA TRP A 21 9.80 8.56 7.00
C TRP A 21 8.87 9.75 7.08
N ASP A 22 8.70 10.43 5.96
CA ASP A 22 7.66 11.45 5.79
C ASP A 22 6.40 10.74 5.31
N ALA A 23 5.57 10.30 6.24
CA ALA A 23 4.43 9.42 5.98
C ALA A 23 3.12 10.19 5.94
N GLU A 24 2.31 9.91 4.93
CA GLU A 24 0.97 10.46 4.75
C GLU A 24 -0.08 9.35 4.82
N GLU A 25 -1.33 9.73 5.08
CA GLU A 25 -2.46 8.83 5.21
C GLU A 25 -3.46 9.03 4.10
N ALA A 26 -4.14 7.94 3.71
CA ALA A 26 -5.35 8.00 2.90
C ALA A 26 -6.35 7.00 3.47
N GLU A 27 -7.58 7.45 3.68
CA GLU A 27 -8.61 6.64 4.34
C GLU A 27 -9.26 5.60 3.42
N ASP A 28 -9.09 5.76 2.10
CA ASP A 28 -9.57 4.80 1.11
C ASP A 28 -8.82 4.96 -0.21
N GLY A 29 -9.13 4.09 -1.16
CA GLY A 29 -8.48 4.10 -2.46
C GLY A 29 -8.77 5.34 -3.28
N ARG A 30 -9.94 5.94 -3.10
CA ARG A 30 -10.31 7.15 -3.83
C ARG A 30 -9.47 8.36 -3.41
N VAL A 31 -9.27 8.52 -2.09
CA VAL A 31 -8.39 9.56 -1.56
C VAL A 31 -6.96 9.33 -2.02
N ALA A 32 -6.51 8.08 -1.95
CA ALA A 32 -5.17 7.70 -2.43
C ALA A 32 -4.97 8.03 -3.90
N LEU A 33 -5.92 7.65 -4.77
CA LEU A 33 -5.84 7.96 -6.19
C LEU A 33 -5.72 9.46 -6.45
N GLY A 34 -6.48 10.26 -5.71
CA GLY A 34 -6.39 11.71 -5.83
C GLY A 34 -5.00 12.24 -5.54
N LYS A 35 -4.36 11.73 -4.49
CA LYS A 35 -3.00 12.12 -4.13
C LYS A 35 -1.97 11.62 -5.15
N LEU A 36 -2.11 10.38 -5.60
CA LEU A 36 -1.16 9.76 -6.52
C LEU A 36 -1.22 10.37 -7.92
N ARG A 37 -2.40 10.75 -8.38
CA ARG A 37 -2.56 11.44 -9.67
C ARG A 37 -1.85 12.80 -9.70
N ARG A 38 -1.81 13.48 -8.56
CA ARG A 38 -1.25 14.82 -8.45
C ARG A 38 0.25 14.82 -8.16
N CYS A 39 0.80 13.70 -7.68
CA CYS A 39 2.23 13.68 -7.35
C CYS A 39 3.08 13.55 -8.63
N GLY A 40 4.23 14.22 -8.63
CA GLY A 40 5.22 14.09 -9.70
C GLY A 40 6.06 12.82 -9.54
N LEU A 41 7.04 12.67 -10.41
CA LEU A 41 8.07 11.62 -10.26
C LEU A 41 8.75 11.80 -8.90
N HIS A 42 8.95 10.69 -8.21
CA HIS A 42 9.54 10.67 -6.86
C HIS A 42 8.69 11.35 -5.79
N GLY A 43 7.41 11.62 -6.08
CA GLY A 43 6.48 12.19 -5.10
C GLY A 43 6.28 11.28 -3.89
N TYR A 44 6.21 9.96 -4.14
CA TYR A 44 6.17 8.94 -3.09
C TYR A 44 7.20 7.86 -3.40
N GLN A 45 7.94 7.44 -2.39
CA GLN A 45 8.92 6.36 -2.51
C GLN A 45 8.28 4.99 -2.30
N ILE A 46 7.23 4.93 -1.49
CA ILE A 46 6.52 3.70 -1.12
C ILE A 46 5.03 3.99 -1.01
N VAL A 47 4.22 3.06 -1.48
CA VAL A 47 2.77 3.07 -1.29
C VAL A 47 2.39 1.76 -0.60
N VAL A 48 1.74 1.85 0.56
CA VAL A 48 1.22 0.68 1.27
C VAL A 48 -0.29 0.75 1.23
N SER A 49 -0.95 -0.25 0.69
CA SER A 49 -2.41 -0.24 0.50
C SER A 49 -3.05 -1.55 0.93
N ASP A 50 -4.14 -1.44 1.68
CA ASP A 50 -5.02 -2.56 1.97
C ASP A 50 -5.79 -2.95 0.70
N LEU A 51 -6.19 -4.22 0.61
CA LEU A 51 -7.00 -4.72 -0.53
C LEU A 51 -8.46 -4.33 -0.40
N ARG A 52 -9.04 -4.48 0.78
CA ARG A 52 -10.48 -4.25 0.99
C ARG A 52 -10.72 -2.86 1.56
N MET A 53 -11.23 -1.98 0.72
CA MET A 53 -11.55 -0.61 1.11
C MET A 53 -12.82 -0.16 0.38
N PRO A 54 -13.61 0.74 0.97
CA PRO A 54 -14.76 1.33 0.26
C PRO A 54 -14.31 2.25 -0.88
N ASN A 55 -15.21 2.52 -1.79
CA ASN A 55 -15.08 3.44 -2.92
C ASN A 55 -14.14 2.95 -4.01
N CYS A 56 -12.88 2.75 -3.68
CA CYS A 56 -11.88 2.22 -4.61
C CYS A 56 -11.07 1.17 -3.86
N SER A 57 -11.14 -0.08 -4.29
CA SER A 57 -10.43 -1.18 -3.63
C SER A 57 -8.92 -1.12 -3.89
N GLY A 58 -8.16 -1.87 -3.09
CA GLY A 58 -6.74 -2.01 -3.33
C GLY A 58 -6.41 -2.65 -4.67
N VAL A 59 -7.28 -3.53 -5.17
CA VAL A 59 -7.12 -4.13 -6.51
C VAL A 59 -7.26 -3.06 -7.59
N GLU A 60 -8.26 -2.21 -7.48
CA GLU A 60 -8.46 -1.11 -8.43
C GLU A 60 -7.29 -0.13 -8.41
N LEU A 61 -6.80 0.20 -7.23
CA LEU A 61 -5.62 1.05 -7.07
C LEU A 61 -4.38 0.42 -7.71
N HIS A 62 -4.16 -0.86 -7.44
CA HIS A 62 -3.06 -1.65 -8.01
C HIS A 62 -3.11 -1.63 -9.54
N ASP A 63 -4.27 -1.91 -10.12
CA ASP A 63 -4.42 -2.00 -11.57
C ASP A 63 -4.24 -0.62 -12.22
N TRP A 64 -4.75 0.43 -11.59
CA TRP A 64 -4.55 1.79 -12.06
C TRP A 64 -3.07 2.17 -12.06
N LEU A 65 -2.33 1.87 -10.99
CA LEU A 65 -0.90 2.15 -10.91
C LEU A 65 -0.12 1.38 -11.97
N ALA A 66 -0.45 0.11 -12.17
CA ALA A 66 0.22 -0.71 -13.18
C ALA A 66 0.07 -0.12 -14.58
N GLU A 67 -1.09 0.44 -14.88
CA GLU A 67 -1.38 1.02 -16.20
C GLU A 67 -0.85 2.43 -16.38
N HIS A 68 -0.98 3.29 -15.37
CA HIS A 68 -0.74 4.73 -15.51
C HIS A 68 0.53 5.24 -14.83
N ARG A 69 1.00 4.56 -13.80
CA ARG A 69 2.15 5.01 -13.02
C ARG A 69 3.06 3.84 -12.66
N PRO A 70 3.77 3.27 -13.65
CA PRO A 70 4.68 2.13 -13.38
C PRO A 70 5.75 2.44 -12.34
N ASP A 71 6.16 3.69 -12.21
CA ASP A 71 7.09 4.14 -11.17
C ASP A 71 6.54 3.89 -9.76
N LEU A 72 5.27 4.23 -9.53
CA LEU A 72 4.60 4.01 -8.26
C LEU A 72 4.17 2.54 -8.08
N PHE A 73 3.87 1.85 -9.18
CA PHE A 73 3.54 0.44 -9.12
C PHE A 73 4.69 -0.38 -8.50
N GLU A 74 5.92 -0.06 -8.88
CA GLU A 74 7.11 -0.73 -8.33
C GLU A 74 7.33 -0.42 -6.85
N ALA A 75 6.63 0.59 -6.32
CA ALA A 75 6.71 1.00 -4.92
C ALA A 75 5.58 0.43 -4.07
N LEU A 76 4.64 -0.31 -4.67
CA LEU A 76 3.41 -0.75 -3.99
C LEU A 76 3.64 -2.00 -3.16
N ILE A 77 3.19 -1.94 -1.90
CA ILE A 77 3.10 -3.07 -0.97
C ILE A 77 1.65 -3.23 -0.60
N ILE A 78 1.15 -4.46 -0.58
CA ILE A 78 -0.26 -4.76 -0.33
C ILE A 78 -0.42 -5.41 1.03
N THR A 79 -1.39 -4.94 1.81
CA THR A 79 -1.78 -5.58 3.06
C THR A 79 -3.16 -6.21 2.89
N THR A 80 -3.40 -7.33 3.57
CA THR A 80 -4.69 -7.98 3.53
C THR A 80 -4.96 -8.75 4.83
N GLY A 81 -6.21 -8.75 5.26
CA GLY A 81 -6.63 -9.53 6.42
C GLY A 81 -7.02 -10.96 6.10
N ASP A 82 -7.07 -11.32 4.83
CA ASP A 82 -7.59 -12.62 4.41
C ASP A 82 -6.97 -13.11 3.11
N LEU A 83 -5.75 -13.65 3.22
CA LEU A 83 -5.04 -14.24 2.07
C LEU A 83 -5.76 -15.48 1.53
N ALA A 84 -6.56 -16.14 2.35
CA ALA A 84 -7.27 -17.36 1.95
C ALA A 84 -8.62 -17.08 1.29
N SER A 85 -9.06 -15.82 1.23
CA SER A 85 -10.35 -15.46 0.66
C SER A 85 -10.42 -15.81 -0.83
N PRO A 86 -11.44 -16.55 -1.29
CA PRO A 86 -11.62 -16.82 -2.72
C PRO A 86 -11.76 -15.55 -3.56
N ALA A 87 -12.24 -14.46 -2.95
CA ALA A 87 -12.42 -13.18 -3.64
C ALA A 87 -11.10 -12.60 -4.14
N TRP A 88 -9.99 -12.92 -3.47
CA TRP A 88 -8.68 -12.37 -3.80
C TRP A 88 -7.73 -13.38 -4.45
N SER A 89 -8.11 -14.65 -4.56
CA SER A 89 -7.19 -15.71 -4.98
C SER A 89 -6.55 -15.47 -6.35
N ASN A 90 -7.33 -15.03 -7.33
CA ASN A 90 -6.78 -14.72 -8.66
C ASN A 90 -5.81 -13.55 -8.62
N PHE A 91 -6.17 -12.52 -7.87
CA PHE A 91 -5.30 -11.34 -7.71
C PHE A 91 -3.98 -11.71 -7.06
N ILE A 92 -4.04 -12.44 -5.95
CA ILE A 92 -2.84 -12.85 -5.19
C ILE A 92 -1.90 -13.66 -6.06
N THR A 93 -2.46 -14.53 -6.92
CA THR A 93 -1.66 -15.38 -7.81
C THR A 93 -0.99 -14.57 -8.92
N ARG A 94 -1.64 -13.54 -9.45
CA ARG A 94 -1.15 -12.81 -10.62
C ARG A 94 -0.26 -11.59 -10.30
N THR A 95 -0.35 -11.05 -9.09
CA THR A 95 0.40 -9.83 -8.78
C THR A 95 1.88 -10.10 -8.53
N PRO A 96 2.80 -9.31 -9.13
CA PRO A 96 4.22 -9.36 -8.78
C PRO A 96 4.55 -8.55 -7.53
N ARG A 97 3.59 -7.84 -6.94
CA ARG A 97 3.87 -6.98 -5.81
C ARG A 97 3.86 -7.78 -4.50
N PRO A 98 4.68 -7.35 -3.51
CA PRO A 98 4.71 -8.02 -2.21
C PRO A 98 3.42 -7.83 -1.44
N LEU A 99 3.04 -8.88 -0.71
CA LEU A 99 1.86 -8.89 0.16
C LEU A 99 2.29 -9.20 1.59
N ILE A 100 1.60 -8.58 2.54
CA ILE A 100 1.78 -8.88 3.95
C ILE A 100 0.42 -9.05 4.61
N GLU A 101 0.26 -10.13 5.40
CA GLU A 101 -1.03 -10.45 6.01
C GLU A 101 -1.21 -9.76 7.36
N LYS A 102 -2.40 -9.23 7.60
CA LYS A 102 -2.81 -8.70 8.90
C LYS A 102 -3.21 -9.85 9.84
N PRO A 103 -2.96 -9.77 11.14
CA PRO A 103 -2.19 -8.71 11.79
C PRO A 103 -0.69 -8.90 11.54
N PHE A 104 0.01 -7.81 11.28
CA PHE A 104 1.45 -7.86 11.05
C PHE A 104 2.21 -7.08 12.13
N ASP A 105 3.47 -7.44 12.30
CA ASP A 105 4.40 -6.70 13.15
C ASP A 105 4.86 -5.45 12.40
N LEU A 106 4.81 -4.29 13.06
CA LEU A 106 5.21 -3.03 12.44
C LEU A 106 6.68 -3.04 12.02
N ALA A 107 7.55 -3.72 12.79
CA ALA A 107 8.96 -3.86 12.42
C ALA A 107 9.14 -4.68 11.14
N VAL A 108 8.32 -5.72 10.95
CA VAL A 108 8.35 -6.54 9.74
C VAL A 108 7.89 -5.72 8.53
N LEU A 109 6.82 -4.95 8.68
CA LEU A 109 6.38 -4.05 7.61
C LEU A 109 7.46 -3.03 7.27
N ALA A 110 8.11 -2.43 8.26
CA ALA A 110 9.18 -1.46 8.04
C ALA A 110 10.36 -2.08 7.29
N GLN A 111 10.73 -3.34 7.61
CA GLN A 111 11.79 -4.05 6.89
C GLN A 111 11.41 -4.27 5.42
N LEU A 112 10.16 -4.64 5.16
CA LEU A 112 9.67 -4.82 3.79
C LEU A 112 9.68 -3.50 3.03
N ILE A 113 9.25 -2.41 3.65
CA ILE A 113 9.28 -1.07 3.06
C ILE A 113 10.72 -0.70 2.66
N GLU A 114 11.68 -0.91 3.55
CA GLU A 114 13.09 -0.61 3.28
C GLU A 114 13.64 -1.47 2.15
N ALA A 115 13.27 -2.75 2.10
CA ALA A 115 13.70 -3.64 1.02
C ALA A 115 13.16 -3.21 -0.34
N VAL A 116 11.89 -2.83 -0.41
CA VAL A 116 11.28 -2.34 -1.65
C VAL A 116 11.91 -1.02 -2.08
N ALA A 117 12.13 -0.11 -1.15
CA ALA A 117 12.75 1.19 -1.44
C ALA A 117 14.17 1.02 -1.99
N ARG A 118 14.95 0.06 -1.47
CA ARG A 118 16.31 -0.21 -1.96
C ARG A 118 16.33 -0.86 -3.34
N GLY A 119 15.29 -1.61 -3.69
CA GLY A 119 15.20 -2.31 -4.96
C GLY A 119 14.76 -1.46 -6.14
N ARG A 120 14.48 -0.19 -5.91
CA ARG A 120 13.92 0.71 -6.94
C ARG A 120 14.98 1.49 -7.68
#